data_d211bd70cde62c4233bcbf83e6245bec
#
_entry.id   d211bd70cde62c4233bcbf83e6245bec
#
_cell.length_a   1.000
_cell.length_b   1.000
_cell.length_c   1.000
_cell.angle_alpha   90.00
_cell.angle_beta   90.00
_cell.angle_gamma   90.00
#
_symmetry.space_group_name_H-M   'P 1'
#
loop_
_entity.id
_entity.type
_entity.pdbx_description
1 polymer ?
#
loop_
_entity_poly.entity_id
_entity_poly.type
_entity_poly.pdbx_seq_one_letter_code
_entity_poly.pdbx_strand_id
1 'polypeptide(L)'
;LVATYHAAAVPLAQRPVGQVTAAILRQPGPSLESPLGNLIADAQLHATRLPGQGGAQISFMNPRGVRADLVPDEQGLVRYGQLFAVQPFGNHLVVKTFTGAQLRAALEQQFDSGTNTPERPRVLSVSAGFGYSYDLSRPAGARISHMVLHGQPLTDEARVRVAMSNYLAGGGDNFTVFAQVPDMLGGGQDLDALEAYFRASSPVAPPATNRITRITRSAPATGSNQ
;
A
#
# COMPACT_ATOMS: atom_id res chain seq x y z
N LEU A 1 -8.61 32.77 17.13
CA LEU A 1 -8.31 31.34 17.38
C LEU A 1 -7.75 30.66 16.12
N VAL A 2 -8.46 30.66 14.97
CA VAL A 2 -7.99 30.04 13.72
C VAL A 2 -6.66 30.62 13.25
N ALA A 3 -6.49 31.96 13.23
CA ALA A 3 -5.26 32.62 12.83
C ALA A 3 -4.06 32.24 13.73
N THR A 4 -4.28 32.04 15.02
CA THR A 4 -3.24 31.66 15.98
C THR A 4 -2.74 30.24 15.72
N TYR A 5 -3.66 29.29 15.51
CA TYR A 5 -3.32 27.90 15.16
C TYR A 5 -2.64 27.82 13.78
N HIS A 6 -3.11 28.59 12.80
CA HIS A 6 -2.49 28.66 11.49
C HIS A 6 -1.03 29.15 11.58
N ALA A 7 -0.78 30.23 12.31
CA ALA A 7 0.57 30.76 12.49
C ALA A 7 1.53 29.75 13.16
N ALA A 8 1.03 28.95 14.10
CA ALA A 8 1.83 27.91 14.76
C ALA A 8 2.09 26.68 13.86
N ALA A 9 1.17 26.36 12.98
CA ALA A 9 1.28 25.18 12.09
C ALA A 9 2.16 25.43 10.86
N VAL A 10 2.24 26.68 10.37
CA VAL A 10 3.00 27.02 9.15
C VAL A 10 4.48 26.60 9.21
N PRO A 11 5.26 26.89 10.27
CA PRO A 11 6.67 26.49 10.34
C PRO A 11 6.85 24.96 10.25
N LEU A 12 5.96 24.20 10.90
CA LEU A 12 5.99 22.73 10.84
C LEU A 12 5.65 22.25 9.44
N ALA A 13 4.58 22.75 8.84
CA ALA A 13 4.15 22.37 7.49
C ALA A 13 5.22 22.67 6.42
N GLN A 14 5.97 23.79 6.59
CA GLN A 14 7.01 24.19 5.66
C GLN A 14 8.36 23.49 5.88
N ARG A 15 8.50 22.71 6.95
CA ARG A 15 9.73 22.00 7.26
C ARG A 15 10.10 21.01 6.15
N PRO A 16 11.32 21.11 5.55
CA PRO A 16 11.81 20.15 4.57
C PRO A 16 11.92 18.76 5.15
N VAL A 17 11.55 17.72 4.40
CA VAL A 17 11.65 16.32 4.82
C VAL A 17 12.51 15.46 3.88
N GLY A 18 12.67 15.87 2.62
CA GLY A 18 13.49 15.18 1.64
C GLY A 18 13.24 15.69 0.23
N GLN A 19 13.69 14.93 -0.76
CA GLN A 19 13.53 15.24 -2.17
C GLN A 19 12.96 14.05 -2.94
N VAL A 20 12.27 14.33 -4.03
CA VAL A 20 11.85 13.34 -5.03
C VAL A 20 12.40 13.72 -6.39
N THR A 21 12.64 12.73 -7.25
CA THR A 21 13.14 12.97 -8.62
C THR A 21 12.05 13.41 -9.59
N ALA A 22 10.78 13.14 -9.25
CA ALA A 22 9.59 13.56 -9.99
C ALA A 22 8.35 13.47 -9.08
N ALA A 23 7.22 14.06 -9.51
CA ALA A 23 5.95 13.92 -8.81
C ALA A 23 5.54 12.44 -8.68
N ILE A 24 5.06 12.04 -7.49
CA ILE A 24 4.58 10.68 -7.22
C ILE A 24 3.07 10.73 -7.05
N LEU A 25 2.36 10.17 -8.01
CA LEU A 25 0.90 10.29 -8.08
C LEU A 25 0.21 9.14 -7.35
N ARG A 26 -0.94 9.45 -6.75
CA ARG A 26 -1.85 8.44 -6.18
C ARG A 26 -2.71 7.73 -7.22
N GLN A 27 -2.83 8.32 -8.43
CA GLN A 27 -3.64 7.74 -9.50
C GLN A 27 -3.10 6.35 -9.88
N PRO A 28 -3.94 5.29 -9.82
CA PRO A 28 -3.50 3.96 -10.18
C PRO A 28 -3.37 3.79 -11.70
N GLY A 29 -2.43 2.93 -12.10
CA GLY A 29 -2.24 2.48 -13.47
C GLY A 29 -3.24 1.40 -13.90
N PRO A 30 -3.05 0.77 -15.07
CA PRO A 30 -3.95 -0.28 -15.60
C PRO A 30 -4.11 -1.51 -14.71
N SER A 31 -3.09 -1.84 -13.93
CA SER A 31 -3.13 -2.92 -12.93
C SER A 31 -3.81 -2.51 -11.62
N LEU A 32 -4.32 -1.28 -11.53
CA LEU A 32 -4.86 -0.63 -10.34
C LEU A 32 -3.82 -0.41 -9.22
N GLU A 33 -2.56 -0.54 -9.54
CA GLU A 33 -1.42 -0.27 -8.67
C GLU A 33 -1.08 1.23 -8.66
N SER A 34 -0.88 1.81 -7.48
CA SER A 34 -0.58 3.24 -7.30
C SER A 34 0.90 3.44 -6.98
N PRO A 35 1.64 4.30 -7.71
CA PRO A 35 3.04 4.61 -7.38
C PRO A 35 3.18 5.17 -5.94
N LEU A 36 2.31 6.10 -5.56
CA LEU A 36 2.36 6.68 -4.21
C LEU A 36 1.94 5.69 -3.13
N GLY A 37 0.96 4.82 -3.42
CA GLY A 37 0.60 3.72 -2.54
C GLY A 37 1.75 2.75 -2.31
N ASN A 38 2.50 2.42 -3.37
CA ASN A 38 3.70 1.58 -3.28
C ASN A 38 4.80 2.24 -2.44
N LEU A 39 5.03 3.54 -2.63
CA LEU A 39 5.99 4.30 -1.81
C LEU A 39 5.64 4.23 -0.33
N ILE A 40 4.38 4.42 0.02
CA ILE A 40 3.93 4.36 1.41
C ILE A 40 4.11 2.93 1.97
N ALA A 41 3.75 1.90 1.19
CA ALA A 41 3.98 0.52 1.60
C ALA A 41 5.47 0.22 1.80
N ASP A 42 6.37 0.76 0.96
CA ASP A 42 7.82 0.64 1.13
C ASP A 42 8.30 1.35 2.42
N ALA A 43 7.78 2.53 2.72
CA ALA A 43 8.10 3.26 3.93
C ALA A 43 7.65 2.53 5.20
N GLN A 44 6.44 1.96 5.18
CA GLN A 44 5.91 1.13 6.28
C GLN A 44 6.77 -0.13 6.48
N LEU A 45 7.15 -0.82 5.40
CA LEU A 45 8.06 -1.97 5.47
C LEU A 45 9.42 -1.56 6.02
N HIS A 46 9.99 -0.44 5.57
CA HIS A 46 11.27 0.07 6.06
C HIS A 46 11.25 0.29 7.58
N ALA A 47 10.16 0.85 8.10
CA ALA A 47 10.00 1.13 9.52
C ALA A 47 9.76 -0.11 10.40
N THR A 48 9.39 -1.26 9.80
CA THR A 48 8.94 -2.45 10.54
C THR A 48 9.75 -3.72 10.23
N ARG A 49 10.72 -3.67 9.31
CA ARG A 49 11.45 -4.86 8.81
C ARG A 49 12.44 -5.46 9.78
N LEU A 50 13.00 -4.66 10.70
CA LEU A 50 13.98 -5.18 11.65
C LEU A 50 13.29 -6.03 12.74
N PRO A 51 13.93 -7.10 13.25
CA PRO A 51 13.34 -7.96 14.27
C PRO A 51 12.77 -7.21 15.49
N GLY A 52 13.49 -6.21 15.98
CA GLY A 52 13.05 -5.37 17.11
C GLY A 52 11.91 -4.40 16.77
N GLN A 53 11.57 -4.25 15.49
CA GLN A 53 10.50 -3.37 14.99
C GLN A 53 9.30 -4.16 14.43
N GLY A 54 9.31 -5.49 14.57
CA GLY A 54 8.23 -6.35 14.10
C GLY A 54 8.64 -7.40 13.09
N GLY A 55 9.77 -7.25 12.39
CA GLY A 55 10.28 -8.23 11.42
C GLY A 55 9.36 -8.41 10.22
N ALA A 56 8.69 -7.33 9.77
CA ALA A 56 7.79 -7.39 8.63
C ALA A 56 8.55 -7.76 7.34
N GLN A 57 7.92 -8.56 6.49
CA GLN A 57 8.41 -9.02 5.20
C GLN A 57 7.60 -8.41 4.04
N ILE A 58 6.37 -8.02 4.32
CA ILE A 58 5.42 -7.40 3.38
C ILE A 58 4.76 -6.21 4.09
N SER A 59 4.39 -5.20 3.34
CA SER A 59 3.48 -4.16 3.82
C SER A 59 2.37 -3.90 2.82
N PHE A 60 1.17 -3.57 3.35
CA PHE A 60 0.00 -3.17 2.57
C PHE A 60 -0.42 -1.74 2.88
N MET A 61 -0.78 -1.01 1.80
CA MET A 61 -1.42 0.31 1.90
C MET A 61 -2.76 0.30 1.18
N ASN A 62 -3.82 0.68 1.87
CA ASN A 62 -5.16 0.79 1.30
C ASN A 62 -5.31 2.06 0.45
N PRO A 63 -6.00 1.99 -0.71
CA PRO A 63 -6.06 3.10 -1.66
C PRO A 63 -6.75 4.35 -1.08
N ARG A 64 -7.73 4.19 -0.19
CA ARG A 64 -8.42 5.31 0.47
C ARG A 64 -7.58 6.02 1.52
N GLY A 65 -6.50 5.40 1.98
CA GLY A 65 -5.52 6.00 2.88
C GLY A 65 -4.59 7.00 2.21
N VAL A 66 -4.57 7.08 0.87
CA VAL A 66 -3.75 8.03 0.10
C VAL A 66 -4.62 9.20 -0.36
N ARG A 67 -4.44 10.39 0.25
CA ARG A 67 -5.40 11.50 0.13
C ARG A 67 -5.01 12.61 -0.84
N ALA A 68 -3.72 12.77 -1.12
CA ALA A 68 -3.18 13.78 -2.04
C ALA A 68 -2.05 13.16 -2.87
N ASP A 69 -1.71 13.80 -3.98
CA ASP A 69 -0.50 13.51 -4.75
C ASP A 69 0.70 14.15 -4.06
N LEU A 70 1.88 13.57 -4.24
CA LEU A 70 3.13 14.14 -3.75
C LEU A 70 3.83 14.87 -4.90
N VAL A 71 3.60 16.18 -4.96
CA VAL A 71 4.16 17.06 -6.00
C VAL A 71 5.23 17.95 -5.36
N PRO A 72 6.51 17.79 -5.75
CA PRO A 72 7.60 18.60 -5.20
C PRO A 72 7.57 20.03 -5.74
N ASP A 73 8.38 20.92 -5.13
CA ASP A 73 8.71 22.20 -5.72
C ASP A 73 9.72 22.04 -6.90
N GLU A 74 10.13 23.17 -7.51
CA GLU A 74 11.03 23.15 -8.67
C GLU A 74 12.41 22.54 -8.38
N GLN A 75 12.83 22.49 -7.10
CA GLN A 75 14.07 21.86 -6.66
C GLN A 75 13.89 20.40 -6.26
N GLY A 76 12.71 19.82 -6.46
CA GLY A 76 12.40 18.47 -6.06
C GLY A 76 12.10 18.33 -4.56
N LEU A 77 12.01 19.41 -3.81
CA LEU A 77 11.85 19.40 -2.37
C LEU A 77 10.43 19.03 -1.95
N VAL A 78 10.35 18.15 -0.95
CA VAL A 78 9.11 17.75 -0.28
C VAL A 78 9.10 18.28 1.15
N ARG A 79 7.95 18.80 1.60
CA ARG A 79 7.75 19.38 2.91
C ARG A 79 6.81 18.53 3.76
N TYR A 80 6.92 18.65 5.09
CA TYR A 80 6.11 17.89 6.04
C TYR A 80 4.60 18.04 5.78
N GLY A 81 4.12 19.24 5.48
CA GLY A 81 2.70 19.47 5.16
C GLY A 81 2.20 18.68 3.96
N GLN A 82 3.07 18.38 3.00
CA GLN A 82 2.71 17.52 1.85
C GLN A 82 2.57 16.07 2.28
N LEU A 83 3.48 15.53 3.13
CA LEU A 83 3.34 14.18 3.69
C LEU A 83 2.08 14.06 4.54
N PHE A 84 1.79 15.08 5.36
CA PHE A 84 0.55 15.13 6.14
C PHE A 84 -0.70 15.15 5.24
N ALA A 85 -0.68 15.90 4.12
CA ALA A 85 -1.79 15.90 3.16
C ALA A 85 -1.98 14.52 2.47
N VAL A 86 -0.89 13.77 2.28
CA VAL A 86 -0.94 12.40 1.72
C VAL A 86 -1.53 11.42 2.74
N GLN A 87 -1.11 11.46 4.01
CA GLN A 87 -1.56 10.55 5.09
C GLN A 87 -2.03 11.34 6.34
N PRO A 88 -3.23 11.96 6.33
CA PRO A 88 -3.67 12.87 7.41
C PRO A 88 -4.33 12.17 8.61
N PHE A 89 -4.27 10.83 8.73
CA PHE A 89 -5.09 10.08 9.67
C PHE A 89 -4.41 9.81 11.03
N GLY A 90 -3.09 9.85 11.12
CA GLY A 90 -2.35 9.54 12.34
C GLY A 90 -2.53 8.09 12.79
N ASN A 91 -2.63 7.15 11.85
CA ASN A 91 -2.68 5.74 12.19
C ASN A 91 -1.36 5.26 12.77
N HIS A 92 -1.43 4.21 13.58
CA HIS A 92 -0.24 3.47 14.01
C HIS A 92 0.02 2.30 13.08
N LEU A 93 1.30 2.00 12.84
CA LEU A 93 1.70 0.79 12.16
C LEU A 93 1.55 -0.40 13.10
N VAL A 94 1.11 -1.51 12.57
CA VAL A 94 1.05 -2.79 13.28
C VAL A 94 1.60 -3.89 12.39
N VAL A 95 2.17 -4.93 13.02
CA VAL A 95 2.68 -6.12 12.32
C VAL A 95 1.94 -7.33 12.82
N LYS A 96 1.39 -8.12 11.91
CA LYS A 96 0.66 -9.37 12.17
C LYS A 96 1.28 -10.52 11.36
N THR A 97 1.09 -11.77 11.79
CA THR A 97 1.56 -12.97 11.09
C THR A 97 0.41 -13.64 10.36
N PHE A 98 0.51 -13.76 9.05
CA PHE A 98 -0.48 -14.42 8.20
C PHE A 98 0.06 -15.67 7.54
N THR A 99 -0.80 -16.63 7.25
CA THR A 99 -0.48 -17.68 6.28
C THR A 99 -0.66 -17.17 4.85
N GLY A 100 -0.04 -17.82 3.86
CA GLY A 100 -0.25 -17.48 2.46
C GLY A 100 -1.71 -17.61 2.04
N ALA A 101 -2.42 -18.62 2.57
CA ALA A 101 -3.87 -18.77 2.35
C ALA A 101 -4.67 -17.57 2.89
N GLN A 102 -4.34 -17.06 4.08
CA GLN A 102 -4.99 -15.86 4.64
C GLN A 102 -4.68 -14.62 3.81
N LEU A 103 -3.44 -14.48 3.30
CA LEU A 103 -3.09 -13.37 2.41
C LEU A 103 -3.87 -13.45 1.10
N ARG A 104 -3.99 -14.64 0.50
CA ARG A 104 -4.83 -14.85 -0.69
C ARG A 104 -6.26 -14.42 -0.42
N ALA A 105 -6.85 -14.87 0.68
CA ALA A 105 -8.20 -14.51 1.07
C ALA A 105 -8.38 -13.00 1.28
N ALA A 106 -7.41 -12.33 1.90
CA ALA A 106 -7.43 -10.88 2.05
C ALA A 106 -7.33 -10.15 0.70
N LEU A 107 -6.50 -10.63 -0.23
CA LEU A 107 -6.39 -10.06 -1.57
C LEU A 107 -7.65 -10.30 -2.41
N GLU A 108 -8.37 -11.41 -2.23
CA GLU A 108 -9.69 -11.63 -2.86
C GLU A 108 -10.72 -10.59 -2.40
N GLN A 109 -10.64 -10.12 -1.15
CA GLN A 109 -11.53 -9.09 -0.61
C GLN A 109 -11.41 -7.73 -1.31
N GLN A 110 -10.40 -7.52 -2.12
CA GLN A 110 -10.28 -6.35 -3.00
C GLN A 110 -11.43 -6.26 -4.01
N PHE A 111 -12.03 -7.40 -4.35
CA PHE A 111 -13.01 -7.58 -5.42
C PHE A 111 -14.32 -8.20 -4.96
N ASP A 112 -14.39 -8.67 -3.71
CA ASP A 112 -15.56 -9.37 -3.19
C ASP A 112 -15.61 -9.29 -1.65
N SER A 113 -15.92 -8.09 -1.13
CA SER A 113 -16.15 -7.87 0.30
C SER A 113 -16.86 -6.54 0.54
N GLY A 114 -18.05 -6.57 1.09
CA GLY A 114 -18.83 -5.38 1.39
C GLY A 114 -19.05 -4.52 0.14
N THR A 115 -18.47 -3.32 0.10
CA THR A 115 -18.57 -2.41 -1.07
C THR A 115 -17.48 -2.62 -2.11
N ASN A 116 -16.56 -3.56 -1.89
CA ASN A 116 -15.51 -3.90 -2.85
C ASN A 116 -16.06 -4.92 -3.84
N THR A 117 -16.14 -4.54 -5.11
CA THR A 117 -16.64 -5.39 -6.21
C THR A 117 -15.69 -5.32 -7.40
N PRO A 118 -15.80 -6.23 -8.40
CA PRO A 118 -15.00 -6.15 -9.62
C PRO A 118 -15.12 -4.81 -10.36
N GLU A 119 -16.28 -4.13 -10.26
CA GLU A 119 -16.55 -2.83 -10.87
C GLU A 119 -16.03 -1.67 -10.01
N ARG A 120 -15.88 -1.91 -8.71
CA ARG A 120 -15.38 -0.92 -7.72
C ARG A 120 -14.31 -1.55 -6.82
N PRO A 121 -13.21 -2.01 -7.40
CA PRO A 121 -12.18 -2.72 -6.66
C PRO A 121 -11.45 -1.78 -5.69
N ARG A 122 -10.90 -2.37 -4.62
CA ARG A 122 -10.02 -1.70 -3.65
C ARG A 122 -8.68 -2.39 -3.61
N VAL A 123 -7.88 -2.18 -4.65
CA VAL A 123 -6.57 -2.83 -4.77
C VAL A 123 -5.59 -2.22 -3.77
N LEU A 124 -5.04 -3.07 -2.91
CA LEU A 124 -4.01 -2.70 -1.96
C LEU A 124 -2.70 -2.48 -2.70
N SER A 125 -2.02 -1.36 -2.44
CA SER A 125 -0.62 -1.23 -2.82
C SER A 125 0.24 -2.10 -1.93
N VAL A 126 1.30 -2.67 -2.48
CA VAL A 126 2.17 -3.63 -1.80
C VAL A 126 3.62 -3.14 -1.79
N SER A 127 4.38 -3.51 -0.74
CA SER A 127 5.79 -3.16 -0.65
C SER A 127 6.66 -3.92 -1.66
N ALA A 128 7.84 -3.39 -1.94
CA ALA A 128 8.85 -4.05 -2.76
C ALA A 128 9.17 -5.45 -2.23
N GLY A 129 9.44 -6.37 -3.15
CA GLY A 129 9.72 -7.78 -2.83
C GLY A 129 8.48 -8.67 -2.82
N PHE A 130 7.26 -8.14 -2.67
CA PHE A 130 6.02 -8.90 -2.81
C PHE A 130 5.30 -8.53 -4.10
N GLY A 131 4.72 -9.53 -4.75
CA GLY A 131 3.91 -9.35 -5.94
C GLY A 131 2.87 -10.45 -6.12
N TYR A 132 1.84 -10.17 -6.91
CA TYR A 132 0.80 -11.15 -7.26
C TYR A 132 0.12 -10.80 -8.59
N SER A 133 -0.65 -11.77 -9.11
CA SER A 133 -1.52 -11.57 -10.28
C SER A 133 -2.98 -11.73 -9.88
N TYR A 134 -3.88 -11.03 -10.60
CA TYR A 134 -5.31 -11.23 -10.47
C TYR A 134 -6.01 -11.28 -11.84
N ASP A 135 -7.12 -12.05 -11.92
CA ASP A 135 -7.95 -12.25 -13.10
C ASP A 135 -9.42 -12.09 -12.72
N LEU A 136 -10.04 -10.96 -13.09
CA LEU A 136 -11.45 -10.67 -12.79
C LEU A 136 -12.43 -11.53 -13.58
N SER A 137 -11.98 -12.26 -14.61
CA SER A 137 -12.82 -13.22 -15.33
C SER A 137 -13.04 -14.52 -14.55
N ARG A 138 -12.28 -14.74 -13.46
CA ARG A 138 -12.42 -15.91 -12.60
C ARG A 138 -13.46 -15.69 -11.50
N PRO A 139 -14.06 -16.77 -10.98
CA PRO A 139 -15.02 -16.67 -9.88
C PRO A 139 -14.36 -16.10 -8.61
N ALA A 140 -15.18 -15.57 -7.72
CA ALA A 140 -14.76 -15.15 -6.38
C ALA A 140 -13.99 -16.28 -5.66
N GLY A 141 -12.94 -15.90 -4.94
CA GLY A 141 -12.04 -16.83 -4.25
C GLY A 141 -10.99 -17.51 -5.14
N ALA A 142 -11.02 -17.29 -6.47
CA ALA A 142 -10.06 -17.86 -7.41
C ALA A 142 -9.39 -16.80 -8.32
N ARG A 143 -9.57 -15.52 -8.01
CA ARG A 143 -9.03 -14.41 -8.82
C ARG A 143 -7.54 -14.18 -8.59
N ILE A 144 -7.05 -14.41 -7.37
CA ILE A 144 -5.65 -14.20 -6.99
C ILE A 144 -4.79 -15.39 -7.34
N SER A 145 -3.65 -15.12 -7.98
CA SER A 145 -2.67 -16.12 -8.38
C SER A 145 -1.24 -15.55 -8.32
N HIS A 146 -0.24 -16.44 -8.47
CA HIS A 146 1.19 -16.06 -8.58
C HIS A 146 1.65 -15.12 -7.48
N MET A 147 1.26 -15.38 -6.21
CA MET A 147 1.85 -14.67 -5.08
C MET A 147 3.33 -15.05 -4.97
N VAL A 148 4.19 -14.04 -4.98
CA VAL A 148 5.65 -14.21 -4.84
C VAL A 148 6.20 -13.28 -3.78
N LEU A 149 7.17 -13.76 -3.00
CA LEU A 149 7.93 -12.98 -2.04
C LEU A 149 9.42 -13.14 -2.34
N HIS A 150 10.10 -12.03 -2.64
CA HIS A 150 11.52 -12.02 -3.06
C HIS A 150 11.82 -13.01 -4.20
N GLY A 151 10.91 -13.08 -5.19
CA GLY A 151 11.04 -13.94 -6.36
C GLY A 151 10.71 -15.42 -6.11
N GLN A 152 10.36 -15.82 -4.87
CA GLN A 152 9.96 -17.19 -4.54
C GLN A 152 8.44 -17.29 -4.43
N PRO A 153 7.82 -18.36 -4.96
CA PRO A 153 6.39 -18.60 -4.80
C PRO A 153 6.01 -18.65 -3.31
N LEU A 154 4.96 -17.94 -2.95
CA LEU A 154 4.41 -17.96 -1.60
C LEU A 154 3.33 -19.04 -1.52
N THR A 155 3.63 -20.14 -0.78
CA THR A 155 2.68 -21.23 -0.56
C THR A 155 1.61 -20.84 0.45
N ASP A 156 0.50 -21.57 0.46
CA ASP A 156 -0.63 -21.29 1.36
C ASP A 156 -0.27 -21.51 2.84
N GLU A 157 0.70 -22.40 3.14
CA GLU A 157 1.17 -22.71 4.49
C GLU A 157 2.25 -21.74 4.99
N ALA A 158 2.91 -21.02 4.08
CA ALA A 158 3.99 -20.11 4.44
C ALA A 158 3.50 -19.05 5.43
N ARG A 159 4.27 -18.80 6.49
CA ARG A 159 3.96 -17.77 7.48
C ARG A 159 4.76 -16.52 7.19
N VAL A 160 4.08 -15.39 7.05
CA VAL A 160 4.68 -14.10 6.71
C VAL A 160 4.25 -13.02 7.68
N ARG A 161 5.18 -12.18 8.08
CA ARG A 161 4.89 -10.99 8.89
C ARG A 161 4.57 -9.82 7.99
N VAL A 162 3.42 -9.20 8.23
CA VAL A 162 2.85 -8.15 7.36
C VAL A 162 2.61 -6.89 8.16
N ALA A 163 3.16 -5.77 7.69
CA ALA A 163 2.91 -4.45 8.24
C ALA A 163 1.73 -3.77 7.55
N MET A 164 0.95 -3.02 8.30
CA MET A 164 -0.15 -2.19 7.80
C MET A 164 -0.58 -1.18 8.86
N SER A 165 -1.46 -0.24 8.51
CA SER A 165 -2.09 0.63 9.50
C SER A 165 -3.02 -0.16 10.44
N ASN A 166 -3.17 0.30 11.69
CA ASN A 166 -4.14 -0.28 12.63
C ASN A 166 -5.58 -0.20 12.11
N TYR A 167 -5.91 0.80 11.29
CA TYR A 167 -7.20 0.88 10.59
C TYR A 167 -7.43 -0.33 9.66
N LEU A 168 -6.44 -0.63 8.81
CA LEU A 168 -6.54 -1.77 7.89
C LEU A 168 -6.52 -3.10 8.65
N ALA A 169 -5.66 -3.22 9.67
CA ALA A 169 -5.55 -4.40 10.53
C ALA A 169 -6.83 -4.71 11.33
N GLY A 170 -7.66 -3.69 11.58
CA GLY A 170 -8.99 -3.82 12.19
C GLY A 170 -10.12 -4.14 11.20
N GLY A 171 -9.82 -4.40 9.93
CA GLY A 171 -10.82 -4.72 8.90
C GLY A 171 -11.34 -3.51 8.11
N GLY A 172 -10.63 -2.38 8.20
CA GLY A 172 -10.96 -1.17 7.44
C GLY A 172 -11.06 -1.44 5.93
N ASP A 173 -11.83 -0.63 5.21
CA ASP A 173 -12.11 -0.77 3.77
C ASP A 173 -12.63 -2.18 3.37
N ASN A 174 -13.31 -2.88 4.29
CA ASN A 174 -13.89 -4.23 4.14
C ASN A 174 -12.85 -5.37 4.02
N PHE A 175 -11.63 -5.18 4.51
CA PHE A 175 -10.61 -6.23 4.59
C PHE A 175 -10.73 -7.03 5.90
N THR A 176 -11.86 -7.69 6.11
CA THR A 176 -12.23 -8.36 7.36
C THR A 176 -11.29 -9.50 7.77
N VAL A 177 -10.62 -10.13 6.80
CA VAL A 177 -9.61 -11.18 7.07
C VAL A 177 -8.49 -10.66 7.96
N PHE A 178 -8.07 -9.40 7.80
CA PHE A 178 -7.01 -8.83 8.64
C PHE A 178 -7.41 -8.73 10.13
N ALA A 179 -8.69 -8.53 10.42
CA ALA A 179 -9.18 -8.47 11.80
C ALA A 179 -9.24 -9.85 12.49
N GLN A 180 -9.30 -10.94 11.72
CA GLN A 180 -9.44 -12.30 12.24
C GLN A 180 -8.13 -12.85 12.85
N VAL A 181 -6.99 -12.23 12.55
CA VAL A 181 -5.69 -12.64 13.08
C VAL A 181 -5.42 -11.88 14.38
N PRO A 182 -5.32 -12.56 15.54
CA PRO A 182 -5.18 -11.90 16.84
C PRO A 182 -3.75 -11.41 17.12
N ASP A 183 -2.72 -12.04 16.53
CA ASP A 183 -1.32 -11.66 16.71
C ASP A 183 -1.07 -10.26 16.16
N MET A 184 -0.68 -9.31 17.02
CA MET A 184 -0.46 -7.92 16.62
C MET A 184 0.63 -7.28 17.47
N LEU A 185 1.69 -6.83 16.83
CA LEU A 185 2.71 -5.97 17.42
C LEU A 185 2.48 -4.53 16.96
N GLY A 186 2.31 -3.62 17.92
CA GLY A 186 2.17 -2.17 17.65
C GLY A 186 3.51 -1.50 17.37
N GLY A 187 3.49 -0.49 16.51
CA GLY A 187 4.65 0.34 16.12
C GLY A 187 4.35 1.84 16.19
N GLY A 188 5.22 2.66 15.57
CA GLY A 188 5.09 4.10 15.46
C GLY A 188 3.97 4.56 14.52
N GLN A 189 3.84 5.87 14.34
CA GLN A 189 2.85 6.44 13.42
C GLN A 189 3.26 6.22 11.96
N ASP A 190 2.27 6.06 11.10
CA ASP A 190 2.45 5.87 9.65
C ASP A 190 3.11 7.09 8.98
N LEU A 191 2.77 8.30 9.42
CA LEU A 191 3.37 9.54 8.93
C LEU A 191 4.85 9.66 9.33
N ASP A 192 5.22 9.26 10.55
CA ASP A 192 6.62 9.25 11.01
C ASP A 192 7.45 8.24 10.21
N ALA A 193 6.87 7.09 9.88
CA ALA A 193 7.50 6.09 9.03
C ALA A 193 7.78 6.64 7.62
N LEU A 194 6.82 7.35 7.04
CA LEU A 194 6.98 7.98 5.72
C LEU A 194 8.07 9.07 5.77
N GLU A 195 8.08 9.92 6.79
CA GLU A 195 9.11 10.95 6.98
C GLU A 195 10.50 10.32 7.16
N ALA A 196 10.63 9.29 8.00
CA ALA A 196 11.89 8.58 8.22
C ALA A 196 12.43 7.94 6.92
N TYR A 197 11.53 7.41 6.10
CA TYR A 197 11.88 6.86 4.78
C TYR A 197 12.47 7.94 3.86
N PHE A 198 11.85 9.13 3.80
CA PHE A 198 12.37 10.24 3.02
C PHE A 198 13.75 10.69 3.51
N ARG A 199 13.96 10.78 4.81
CA ARG A 199 15.27 11.12 5.39
C ARG A 199 16.36 10.11 5.05
N ALA A 200 16.02 8.83 4.98
CA ALA A 200 16.97 7.76 4.70
C ALA A 200 17.25 7.54 3.20
N SER A 201 16.31 7.91 2.32
CA SER A 201 16.32 7.46 0.91
C SER A 201 16.31 8.60 -0.11
N SER A 202 16.32 9.89 0.34
CA SER A 202 16.31 11.03 -0.60
C SER A 202 17.58 11.10 -1.46
N PRO A 203 17.43 11.45 -2.75
CA PRO A 203 16.19 11.72 -3.46
C PRO A 203 15.43 10.43 -3.80
N VAL A 204 14.11 10.43 -3.57
CA VAL A 204 13.24 9.26 -3.81
C VAL A 204 12.67 9.33 -5.23
N ALA A 205 12.82 8.24 -5.99
CA ALA A 205 12.19 8.11 -7.30
C ALA A 205 10.76 7.50 -7.15
N PRO A 206 9.82 7.83 -8.06
CA PRO A 206 8.53 7.15 -8.11
C PRO A 206 8.73 5.64 -8.25
N PRO A 207 8.16 4.80 -7.36
CA PRO A 207 8.26 3.35 -7.50
C PRO A 207 7.61 2.85 -8.78
N ALA A 208 8.19 1.82 -9.37
CA ALA A 208 7.57 1.12 -10.50
C ALA A 208 6.25 0.46 -10.08
N THR A 209 5.28 0.43 -11.03
CA THR A 209 3.99 -0.24 -10.87
C THR A 209 3.98 -1.57 -11.62
N ASN A 210 4.78 -2.51 -11.13
CA ASN A 210 4.99 -3.84 -11.69
C ASN A 210 4.91 -4.97 -10.64
N ARG A 211 4.39 -4.64 -9.45
CA ARG A 211 4.22 -5.59 -8.34
C ARG A 211 2.90 -6.35 -8.46
N ILE A 212 1.93 -5.75 -9.15
CA ILE A 212 0.59 -6.30 -9.34
C ILE A 212 0.34 -6.46 -10.84
N THR A 213 -0.01 -7.68 -11.26
CA THR A 213 -0.33 -7.97 -12.66
C THR A 213 -1.82 -8.26 -12.82
N ARG A 214 -2.51 -7.46 -13.61
CA ARG A 214 -3.87 -7.76 -14.05
C ARG A 214 -3.81 -8.68 -15.28
N ILE A 215 -4.36 -9.88 -15.15
CA ILE A 215 -4.50 -10.81 -16.27
C ILE A 215 -5.74 -10.41 -17.06
N THR A 216 -5.56 -10.05 -18.33
CA THR A 216 -6.64 -9.80 -19.30
C THR A 216 -6.62 -10.91 -20.32
N ARG A 217 -7.72 -11.69 -20.43
CA ARG A 217 -7.85 -12.67 -21.49
C ARG A 217 -8.28 -11.93 -22.75
N SER A 218 -7.53 -12.09 -23.84
CA SER A 218 -8.01 -11.71 -25.16
C SER A 218 -9.29 -12.49 -25.44
N ALA A 219 -10.36 -11.82 -25.89
CA ALA A 219 -11.54 -12.51 -26.40
C ALA A 219 -11.09 -13.47 -27.51
N PRO A 220 -11.62 -14.71 -27.55
CA PRO A 220 -11.35 -15.60 -28.69
C PRO A 220 -11.74 -14.86 -29.97
N ALA A 221 -10.85 -14.86 -30.93
CA ALA A 221 -11.15 -14.32 -32.26
C ALA A 221 -12.42 -15.02 -32.76
N THR A 222 -13.50 -14.27 -32.92
CA THR A 222 -14.70 -14.77 -33.57
C THR A 222 -14.30 -15.14 -34.99
N GLY A 223 -14.11 -16.45 -35.23
CA GLY A 223 -13.84 -16.97 -36.55
C GLY A 223 -14.98 -16.53 -37.47
N SER A 224 -14.68 -15.68 -38.41
CA SER A 224 -15.56 -15.42 -39.53
C SER A 224 -15.61 -16.67 -40.37
N ASN A 225 -16.64 -17.50 -40.14
CA ASN A 225 -17.05 -18.52 -41.15
C ASN A 225 -17.62 -17.76 -42.34
N GLN A 226 -16.86 -17.76 -43.44
CA GLN A 226 -17.39 -17.57 -44.78
C GLN A 226 -17.93 -18.90 -45.31
#